data_d6c987a17bdfbf41e9ab70993d00bb98
#
_entry.id   d6c987a17bdfbf41e9ab70993d00bb98
#
_cell.length_a   1.000
_cell.length_b   1.000
_cell.length_c   1.000
_cell.angle_alpha   90.00
_cell.angle_beta   90.00
_cell.angle_gamma   90.00
#
_symmetry.space_group_name_H-M   'P 1'
#
loop_
_entity.id
_entity.type
_entity.pdbx_description
1 polymer ?
#
loop_
_entity_poly.entity_id
_entity_poly.type
_entity_poly.pdbx_seq_one_letter_code
_entity_poly.pdbx_strand_id
1 'polypeptide(L)'
;MDGSKRMEAAGVARRWLWVGVLGLGLTLTGCRTTGAAGKPDATANKQVVEFDPVTVTADLELDKLNDEELFAGGTSAFAANDFKQAARYFGRLADFHPNSPHRRQALYNAGLAHQRLKEWDDAYGRFSELAEPEKGQGDALDASFRVAETLYHLERYEEATKLLTTLAARADLPAGRRIEAQVQQGICQVEAGRTDDAEATLRKALAAYDALPDKAEVEDYFPAQAHFFVGEIYRLHYEAVKLEASRGSDGLAQDLNYKAELLLSAQGHYLRSIRVGNGYWATAAGSQIGALYENLYEHMVNSPTPPELNAEEAEVYRQELRKKIRVLLTKSINIYERTLEAAERIGSQSAFVDRTRQSLEKVKSLLLADADADTESGEVSVPMPASSAGAKHR
;
A
#
# COMPACT_ATOMS: atom_id res chain seq x y z
N MET A 1 -0.27 -22.15 24.52
CA MET A 1 -0.08 -22.81 23.24
C MET A 1 -0.37 -21.75 22.20
N ASP A 2 0.51 -21.21 21.94
CA ASP A 2 1.53 -20.61 21.08
C ASP A 2 0.96 -19.56 20.11
N GLY A 3 1.05 -18.28 20.56
CA GLY A 3 0.67 -17.07 19.82
C GLY A 3 1.70 -16.61 18.77
N SER A 4 2.80 -17.35 18.55
CA SER A 4 3.91 -16.89 17.72
C SER A 4 3.74 -17.18 16.21
N LYS A 5 2.83 -18.05 15.81
CA LYS A 5 2.60 -18.42 14.40
C LYS A 5 1.57 -17.54 13.66
N ARG A 6 0.85 -16.66 14.36
CA ARG A 6 -0.08 -15.70 13.73
C ARG A 6 0.61 -14.47 13.13
N MET A 7 1.87 -14.21 13.47
CA MET A 7 2.59 -13.00 13.03
C MET A 7 3.29 -13.14 11.68
N GLU A 8 3.49 -14.34 11.14
CA GLU A 8 4.19 -14.49 9.86
C GLU A 8 3.30 -14.27 8.62
N ALA A 9 2.00 -14.52 8.69
CA ALA A 9 1.08 -14.27 7.58
C ALA A 9 0.76 -12.77 7.38
N ALA A 10 0.80 -11.97 8.45
CA ALA A 10 0.61 -10.51 8.40
C ALA A 10 1.83 -9.76 7.84
N GLY A 11 3.01 -10.40 7.86
CA GLY A 11 4.27 -9.78 7.45
C GLY A 11 4.41 -9.46 5.96
N VAL A 12 3.54 -9.99 5.10
CA VAL A 12 3.60 -9.77 3.65
C VAL A 12 2.87 -8.50 3.21
N ALA A 13 1.83 -8.08 3.92
CA ALA A 13 1.14 -6.81 3.66
C ALA A 13 1.97 -5.57 4.07
N ARG A 14 2.89 -5.75 5.00
CA ARG A 14 3.68 -4.71 5.69
C ARG A 14 4.62 -3.85 4.86
N ARG A 15 4.86 -4.15 3.59
CA ARG A 15 5.85 -3.40 2.76
C ARG A 15 5.25 -2.49 1.69
N TRP A 16 3.93 -2.28 1.68
CA TRP A 16 3.24 -1.91 0.47
C TRP A 16 2.68 -0.50 0.41
N LEU A 17 2.84 0.30 1.42
CA LEU A 17 2.09 1.53 1.56
C LEU A 17 2.96 2.77 1.53
N TRP A 18 2.41 3.76 0.91
CA TRP A 18 2.89 5.14 0.90
C TRP A 18 4.13 5.41 0.03
N VAL A 19 3.96 5.29 -1.28
CA VAL A 19 4.66 6.20 -2.18
C VAL A 19 3.73 7.38 -2.37
N GLY A 20 3.92 8.41 -1.54
CA GLY A 20 3.15 9.63 -1.64
C GLY A 20 3.29 10.24 -3.02
N VAL A 21 2.18 10.49 -3.66
CA VAL A 21 2.11 11.35 -4.84
C VAL A 21 2.50 12.74 -4.37
N LEU A 22 3.74 13.15 -4.68
CA LEU A 22 4.17 14.53 -4.57
C LEU A 22 3.59 15.33 -5.73
N GLY A 23 2.39 15.85 -5.54
CA GLY A 23 1.92 16.98 -6.30
C GLY A 23 2.71 18.20 -5.89
N LEU A 24 3.74 18.57 -6.63
CA LEU A 24 4.38 19.87 -6.52
C LEU A 24 3.41 20.93 -7.09
N GLY A 25 2.59 21.48 -6.21
CA GLY A 25 1.85 22.73 -6.47
C GLY A 25 2.64 23.92 -5.96
N LEU A 26 3.66 24.35 -6.67
CA LEU A 26 4.29 25.66 -6.47
C LEU A 26 3.41 26.73 -7.09
N THR A 27 2.44 27.27 -6.32
CA THR A 27 1.78 28.52 -6.69
C THR A 27 2.49 29.67 -6.01
N LEU A 28 3.40 30.30 -6.74
CA LEU A 28 3.94 31.63 -6.41
C LEU A 28 2.84 32.69 -6.63
N THR A 29 2.09 33.01 -5.60
CA THR A 29 1.22 34.21 -5.60
C THR A 29 1.96 35.37 -4.97
N GLY A 30 2.59 36.18 -5.80
CA GLY A 30 3.18 37.45 -5.38
C GLY A 30 2.09 38.47 -5.06
N CYS A 31 1.94 38.84 -3.81
CA CYS A 31 1.16 40.05 -3.42
C CYS A 31 1.98 41.32 -3.64
N ARG A 32 1.56 42.11 -4.63
CA ARG A 32 2.00 43.48 -4.80
C ARG A 32 1.23 44.34 -3.81
N THR A 33 1.91 44.91 -2.80
CA THR A 33 1.38 45.99 -1.98
C THR A 33 1.85 47.32 -2.54
N THR A 34 0.91 48.12 -3.01
CA THR A 34 1.11 49.55 -3.37
C THR A 34 1.12 50.38 -2.09
N GLY A 35 2.30 50.93 -1.75
CA GLY A 35 2.42 51.87 -0.63
C GLY A 35 1.88 53.22 -0.96
N ALA A 36 1.04 53.76 -0.09
CA ALA A 36 0.68 55.18 -0.06
C ALA A 36 1.58 55.95 0.92
N ALA A 37 2.23 56.98 0.47
CA ALA A 37 3.10 57.81 1.25
C ALA A 37 2.28 58.71 2.22
N GLY A 38 2.46 58.49 3.53
CA GLY A 38 2.02 59.39 4.61
C GLY A 38 3.20 60.16 5.18
N LYS A 39 3.01 61.47 5.44
CA LYS A 39 4.02 62.40 5.98
C LYS A 39 4.52 61.95 7.37
N PRO A 40 5.76 62.32 7.73
CA PRO A 40 6.32 61.96 9.02
C PRO A 40 5.81 62.89 10.12
N ASP A 41 5.23 62.31 11.17
CA ASP A 41 4.93 62.97 12.42
C ASP A 41 6.11 62.71 13.39
N ALA A 42 6.73 63.84 13.86
CA ALA A 42 7.92 63.78 14.68
C ALA A 42 7.55 63.65 16.16
N THR A 43 7.26 62.44 16.61
CA THR A 43 7.32 62.07 18.02
C THR A 43 8.39 60.99 18.17
N ALA A 44 9.44 61.31 18.90
CA ALA A 44 10.59 60.40 19.14
C ALA A 44 10.11 59.17 19.86
N ASN A 45 9.78 58.15 19.09
CA ASN A 45 9.52 56.80 19.59
C ASN A 45 10.91 56.18 19.84
N LYS A 46 11.29 56.00 21.10
CA LYS A 46 12.42 55.12 21.45
C LYS A 46 12.10 53.73 20.95
N GLN A 47 12.61 53.37 19.78
CA GLN A 47 12.60 51.98 19.36
C GLN A 47 13.43 51.20 20.39
N VAL A 48 12.77 50.47 21.26
CA VAL A 48 13.39 49.39 22.02
C VAL A 48 13.70 48.30 21.02
N VAL A 49 14.98 48.18 20.66
CA VAL A 49 15.45 47.03 19.89
C VAL A 49 15.48 45.87 20.88
N GLU A 50 14.46 45.07 20.89
CA GLU A 50 14.45 43.77 21.57
C GLU A 50 15.36 42.85 20.77
N PHE A 51 16.51 42.53 21.32
CA PHE A 51 17.34 41.46 20.76
C PHE A 51 16.79 40.13 21.27
N ASP A 52 16.39 39.26 20.37
CA ASP A 52 16.09 37.88 20.72
C ASP A 52 17.37 37.27 21.38
N PRO A 53 17.23 36.57 22.51
CA PRO A 53 18.36 35.95 23.17
C PRO A 53 19.02 34.92 22.24
N VAL A 54 20.30 35.12 21.93
CA VAL A 54 21.06 34.15 21.13
C VAL A 54 21.21 32.88 21.96
N THR A 55 20.47 31.83 21.59
CA THR A 55 20.61 30.53 22.21
C THR A 55 21.79 29.81 21.55
N VAL A 56 22.88 29.63 22.29
CA VAL A 56 24.03 28.86 21.81
C VAL A 56 23.79 27.37 22.03
N THR A 57 23.81 26.60 20.94
CA THR A 57 23.65 25.15 20.96
C THR A 57 24.96 24.44 20.58
N ALA A 58 24.93 23.10 20.50
CA ALA A 58 26.05 22.33 19.98
C ALA A 58 26.31 22.55 18.46
N ASP A 59 25.34 23.16 17.74
CA ASP A 59 25.44 23.43 16.29
C ASP A 59 25.81 24.92 16.04
N LEU A 60 27.06 25.22 16.26
CA LEU A 60 27.60 26.59 16.15
C LEU A 60 27.47 27.19 14.74
N GLU A 61 27.29 26.41 13.70
CA GLU A 61 27.08 26.89 12.33
C GLU A 61 25.70 27.47 12.17
N LEU A 62 24.67 26.73 12.65
CA LEU A 62 23.27 27.17 12.56
C LEU A 62 22.93 28.27 13.56
N ASP A 63 23.67 28.38 14.69
CA ASP A 63 23.48 29.40 15.72
C ASP A 63 23.71 30.83 15.22
N LYS A 64 24.41 30.97 14.10
CA LYS A 64 24.77 32.27 13.49
C LYS A 64 23.71 32.75 12.49
N LEU A 65 22.81 31.86 12.08
CA LEU A 65 21.84 32.13 11.03
C LEU A 65 20.52 32.67 11.63
N ASN A 66 19.97 33.67 10.97
CA ASN A 66 18.61 34.12 11.28
C ASN A 66 17.57 33.18 10.69
N ASP A 67 16.30 33.43 11.00
CA ASP A 67 15.18 32.58 10.58
C ASP A 67 14.98 32.53 9.05
N GLU A 68 15.22 33.63 8.34
CA GLU A 68 15.14 33.66 6.87
C GLU A 68 16.28 32.82 6.25
N GLU A 69 17.52 32.94 6.76
CA GLU A 69 18.66 32.16 6.31
C GLU A 69 18.49 30.66 6.60
N LEU A 70 17.94 30.34 7.79
CA LEU A 70 17.61 28.95 8.13
C LEU A 70 16.54 28.38 7.20
N PHE A 71 15.48 29.15 6.90
CA PHE A 71 14.42 28.71 6.00
C PHE A 71 14.93 28.53 4.57
N ALA A 72 15.74 29.45 4.07
CA ALA A 72 16.35 29.35 2.75
C ALA A 72 17.31 28.17 2.63
N GLY A 73 18.15 27.96 3.66
CA GLY A 73 19.07 26.81 3.75
C GLY A 73 18.33 25.48 3.75
N GLY A 74 17.26 25.37 4.55
CA GLY A 74 16.40 24.19 4.59
C GLY A 74 15.72 23.89 3.26
N THR A 75 15.21 24.93 2.59
CA THR A 75 14.57 24.81 1.28
C THR A 75 15.57 24.35 0.21
N SER A 76 16.77 24.91 0.21
CA SER A 76 17.83 24.53 -0.71
C SER A 76 18.28 23.08 -0.51
N ALA A 77 18.48 22.67 0.75
CA ALA A 77 18.85 21.29 1.10
C ALA A 77 17.74 20.30 0.69
N PHE A 78 16.48 20.64 0.94
CA PHE A 78 15.35 19.79 0.55
C PHE A 78 15.25 19.62 -0.97
N ALA A 79 15.44 20.71 -1.73
CA ALA A 79 15.46 20.67 -3.19
C ALA A 79 16.63 19.85 -3.75
N ALA A 80 17.77 19.83 -3.04
CA ALA A 80 18.94 19.00 -3.35
C ALA A 80 18.78 17.52 -2.89
N ASN A 81 17.63 17.15 -2.29
CA ASN A 81 17.38 15.86 -1.65
C ASN A 81 18.33 15.54 -0.47
N ASP A 82 19.02 16.55 0.08
CA ASP A 82 19.72 16.42 1.35
C ASP A 82 18.75 16.59 2.53
N PHE A 83 17.93 15.55 2.74
CA PHE A 83 16.88 15.59 3.75
C PHE A 83 17.43 15.69 5.18
N LYS A 84 18.66 15.22 5.40
CA LYS A 84 19.30 15.33 6.70
C LYS A 84 19.64 16.78 7.03
N GLN A 85 20.20 17.51 6.08
CA GLN A 85 20.46 18.94 6.27
C GLN A 85 19.16 19.74 6.31
N ALA A 86 18.18 19.40 5.46
CA ALA A 86 16.87 20.04 5.48
C ALA A 86 16.21 19.93 6.87
N ALA A 87 16.21 18.73 7.47
CA ALA A 87 15.69 18.51 8.82
C ALA A 87 16.43 19.33 9.87
N ARG A 88 17.76 19.47 9.78
CA ARG A 88 18.56 20.31 10.69
C ARG A 88 18.18 21.79 10.58
N TYR A 89 18.15 22.34 9.38
CA TYR A 89 17.80 23.76 9.16
C TYR A 89 16.38 24.07 9.61
N PHE A 90 15.38 23.31 9.14
CA PHE A 90 13.99 23.53 9.50
C PHE A 90 13.73 23.27 10.98
N GLY A 91 14.34 22.20 11.54
CA GLY A 91 14.26 21.92 12.97
C GLY A 91 14.83 23.04 13.81
N ARG A 92 16.02 23.58 13.43
CA ARG A 92 16.61 24.72 14.12
C ARG A 92 15.68 25.94 14.14
N LEU A 93 15.11 26.27 12.97
CA LEU A 93 14.14 27.37 12.88
C LEU A 93 12.93 27.13 13.78
N ALA A 94 12.32 25.96 13.69
CA ALA A 94 11.11 25.64 14.45
C ALA A 94 11.31 25.70 15.97
N ASP A 95 12.47 25.24 16.44
CA ASP A 95 12.76 25.08 17.87
C ASP A 95 13.24 26.40 18.52
N PHE A 96 14.00 27.23 17.80
CA PHE A 96 14.69 28.39 18.36
C PHE A 96 14.18 29.74 17.88
N HIS A 97 13.27 29.76 16.87
CA HIS A 97 12.65 30.99 16.38
C HIS A 97 11.11 30.91 16.49
N PRO A 98 10.54 30.87 17.71
CA PRO A 98 9.11 30.62 17.92
C PRO A 98 8.21 31.73 17.32
N ASN A 99 8.73 32.93 17.14
CA ASN A 99 8.01 34.09 16.60
C ASN A 99 8.23 34.26 15.08
N SER A 100 9.02 33.40 14.44
CA SER A 100 9.26 33.47 13.00
C SER A 100 7.98 33.23 12.20
N PRO A 101 7.70 34.03 11.16
CA PRO A 101 6.60 33.78 10.24
C PRO A 101 6.74 32.47 9.48
N HIS A 102 7.96 31.92 9.41
CA HIS A 102 8.29 30.67 8.73
C HIS A 102 8.16 29.44 9.63
N ARG A 103 7.93 29.59 10.94
CA ARG A 103 7.94 28.48 11.90
C ARG A 103 6.97 27.36 11.52
N ARG A 104 5.74 27.67 11.12
CA ARG A 104 4.75 26.65 10.73
C ARG A 104 5.21 25.87 9.52
N GLN A 105 5.73 26.56 8.50
CA GLN A 105 6.27 25.90 7.29
C GLN A 105 7.52 25.08 7.61
N ALA A 106 8.36 25.56 8.53
CA ALA A 106 9.55 24.85 8.98
C ALA A 106 9.18 23.55 9.71
N LEU A 107 8.19 23.58 10.60
CA LEU A 107 7.65 22.36 11.25
C LEU A 107 7.18 21.34 10.21
N TYR A 108 6.38 21.78 9.23
CA TYR A 108 5.86 20.91 8.18
C TYR A 108 6.99 20.31 7.34
N ASN A 109 7.93 21.14 6.90
CA ASN A 109 9.05 20.71 6.05
C ASN A 109 10.07 19.85 6.81
N ALA A 110 10.29 20.09 8.10
CA ALA A 110 11.08 19.21 8.96
C ALA A 110 10.43 17.82 9.06
N GLY A 111 9.11 17.78 9.29
CA GLY A 111 8.35 16.53 9.28
C GLY A 111 8.48 15.76 7.96
N LEU A 112 8.37 16.46 6.82
CA LEU A 112 8.58 15.85 5.49
C LEU A 112 10.01 15.34 5.31
N ALA A 113 11.03 16.07 5.77
CA ALA A 113 12.42 15.64 5.69
C ALA A 113 12.64 14.36 6.51
N HIS A 114 12.13 14.29 7.74
CA HIS A 114 12.19 13.09 8.58
C HIS A 114 11.41 11.91 7.95
N GLN A 115 10.25 12.14 7.32
CA GLN A 115 9.55 11.09 6.56
C GLN A 115 10.42 10.51 5.43
N ARG A 116 11.16 11.37 4.70
CA ARG A 116 12.07 10.92 3.63
C ARG A 116 13.23 10.09 4.17
N LEU A 117 13.67 10.39 5.38
CA LEU A 117 14.70 9.63 6.11
C LEU A 117 14.14 8.38 6.81
N LYS A 118 12.81 8.20 6.84
CA LYS A 118 12.09 7.17 7.59
C LYS A 118 12.29 7.27 9.10
N GLU A 119 12.55 8.46 9.59
CA GLU A 119 12.65 8.82 11.00
C GLU A 119 11.22 9.17 11.49
N TRP A 120 10.40 8.11 11.68
CA TRP A 120 8.95 8.27 11.85
C TRP A 120 8.56 8.95 13.16
N ASP A 121 9.29 8.71 14.26
CA ASP A 121 9.02 9.35 15.54
C ASP A 121 9.31 10.87 15.49
N ASP A 122 10.40 11.27 14.83
CA ASP A 122 10.73 12.69 14.63
C ASP A 122 9.69 13.36 13.73
N ALA A 123 9.30 12.70 12.63
CA ALA A 123 8.23 13.18 11.75
C ALA A 123 6.92 13.36 12.51
N TYR A 124 6.54 12.38 13.34
CA TYR A 124 5.36 12.45 14.19
C TYR A 124 5.40 13.66 15.12
N GLY A 125 6.54 13.90 15.79
CA GLY A 125 6.72 15.06 16.67
C GLY A 125 6.46 16.37 15.93
N ARG A 126 7.10 16.57 14.77
CA ARG A 126 6.99 17.80 13.99
C ARG A 126 5.57 18.06 13.46
N PHE A 127 4.92 17.04 12.91
CA PHE A 127 3.55 17.20 12.42
C PHE A 127 2.54 17.38 13.54
N SER A 128 2.74 16.72 14.70
CA SER A 128 1.83 16.83 15.84
C SER A 128 1.79 18.22 16.44
N GLU A 129 2.92 18.98 16.41
CA GLU A 129 2.94 20.38 16.85
C GLU A 129 2.06 21.29 15.98
N LEU A 130 1.84 20.92 14.72
CA LEU A 130 1.10 21.69 13.74
C LEU A 130 -0.34 21.22 13.57
N ALA A 131 -0.63 19.95 13.87
CA ALA A 131 -1.89 19.29 13.57
C ALA A 131 -3.04 19.78 14.45
N GLU A 132 -4.17 20.09 13.82
CA GLU A 132 -5.44 20.42 14.49
C GLU A 132 -6.58 19.61 13.85
N PRO A 133 -6.78 18.33 14.19
CA PRO A 133 -7.67 17.43 13.46
C PRO A 133 -9.14 17.84 13.53
N GLU A 134 -9.57 18.52 14.61
CA GLU A 134 -10.97 18.86 14.82
C GLU A 134 -11.41 20.11 14.05
N LYS A 135 -10.52 21.07 13.89
CA LYS A 135 -10.85 22.40 13.34
C LYS A 135 -9.78 23.01 12.43
N GLY A 136 -8.61 22.41 12.34
CA GLY A 136 -7.50 22.92 11.53
C GLY A 136 -7.86 23.02 10.05
N GLN A 137 -7.33 24.02 9.39
CA GLN A 137 -7.43 24.23 7.95
C GLN A 137 -6.04 24.48 7.37
N GLY A 138 -5.91 24.39 6.05
CA GLY A 138 -4.62 24.57 5.38
C GLY A 138 -3.57 23.61 5.93
N ASP A 139 -2.40 24.14 6.27
CA ASP A 139 -1.25 23.37 6.77
C ASP A 139 -1.52 22.57 8.05
N ALA A 140 -2.41 23.03 8.94
CA ALA A 140 -2.78 22.27 10.15
C ALA A 140 -3.65 21.05 9.81
N LEU A 141 -4.52 21.16 8.81
CA LEU A 141 -5.29 20.03 8.30
C LEU A 141 -4.36 19.02 7.60
N ASP A 142 -3.47 19.51 6.74
CA ASP A 142 -2.50 18.64 6.04
C ASP A 142 -1.56 17.94 7.02
N ALA A 143 -1.09 18.64 8.06
CA ALA A 143 -0.31 18.04 9.13
C ALA A 143 -1.09 16.93 9.86
N SER A 144 -2.40 17.09 10.06
CA SER A 144 -3.23 16.05 10.68
C SER A 144 -3.27 14.76 9.85
N PHE A 145 -3.32 14.86 8.51
CA PHE A 145 -3.20 13.70 7.63
C PHE A 145 -1.80 13.11 7.67
N ARG A 146 -0.74 13.95 7.74
CA ARG A 146 0.64 13.47 7.89
C ARG A 146 0.87 12.76 9.23
N VAL A 147 0.24 13.21 10.31
CA VAL A 147 0.24 12.48 11.59
C VAL A 147 -0.36 11.09 11.42
N ALA A 148 -1.51 10.96 10.74
CA ALA A 148 -2.13 9.67 10.50
C ALA A 148 -1.23 8.73 9.67
N GLU A 149 -0.60 9.26 8.61
CA GLU A 149 0.37 8.54 7.78
C GLU A 149 1.58 8.08 8.62
N THR A 150 2.10 8.96 9.47
CA THR A 150 3.27 8.64 10.31
C THR A 150 2.91 7.59 11.35
N LEU A 151 1.73 7.70 11.98
CA LEU A 151 1.21 6.68 12.91
C LEU A 151 1.06 5.32 12.24
N TYR A 152 0.63 5.28 10.97
CA TYR A 152 0.58 4.06 10.19
C TYR A 152 1.97 3.42 10.07
N HIS A 153 2.99 4.19 9.73
CA HIS A 153 4.36 3.67 9.62
C HIS A 153 4.98 3.26 10.95
N LEU A 154 4.53 3.87 12.05
CA LEU A 154 4.87 3.47 13.42
C LEU A 154 4.07 2.24 13.90
N GLU A 155 3.22 1.65 13.05
CA GLU A 155 2.32 0.54 13.38
C GLU A 155 1.30 0.86 14.50
N ARG A 156 1.10 2.15 14.77
CA ARG A 156 0.12 2.67 15.74
C ARG A 156 -1.26 2.81 15.09
N TYR A 157 -1.75 1.70 14.52
CA TYR A 157 -2.95 1.67 13.65
C TYR A 157 -4.21 2.13 14.34
N GLU A 158 -4.38 1.84 15.63
CA GLU A 158 -5.56 2.26 16.39
C GLU A 158 -5.59 3.78 16.60
N GLU A 159 -4.46 4.39 16.85
CA GLU A 159 -4.35 5.84 16.99
C GLU A 159 -4.59 6.54 15.64
N ALA A 160 -4.00 6.02 14.57
CA ALA A 160 -4.27 6.49 13.21
C ALA A 160 -5.76 6.39 12.86
N THR A 161 -6.41 5.24 13.16
CA THR A 161 -7.85 5.02 12.94
C THR A 161 -8.70 6.05 13.70
N LYS A 162 -8.38 6.32 14.98
CA LYS A 162 -9.11 7.30 15.79
C LYS A 162 -8.98 8.71 15.21
N LEU A 163 -7.77 9.12 14.83
CA LEU A 163 -7.51 10.40 14.21
C LEU A 163 -8.29 10.56 12.90
N LEU A 164 -8.20 9.57 12.02
CA LEU A 164 -8.89 9.56 10.72
C LEU A 164 -10.42 9.54 10.87
N THR A 165 -10.94 8.89 11.90
CA THR A 165 -12.37 8.93 12.27
C THR A 165 -12.78 10.36 12.61
N THR A 166 -11.99 11.08 13.40
CA THR A 166 -12.23 12.48 13.75
C THR A 166 -12.25 13.38 12.50
N LEU A 167 -11.26 13.21 11.62
CA LEU A 167 -11.18 13.93 10.35
C LEU A 167 -12.39 13.65 9.45
N ALA A 168 -12.73 12.37 9.25
CA ALA A 168 -13.84 11.96 8.39
C ALA A 168 -15.22 12.44 8.89
N ALA A 169 -15.36 12.66 10.21
CA ALA A 169 -16.59 13.14 10.83
C ALA A 169 -16.81 14.64 10.67
N ARG A 170 -15.82 15.42 10.25
CA ARG A 170 -15.92 16.86 10.08
C ARG A 170 -16.92 17.25 8.98
N ALA A 171 -17.87 18.10 9.30
CA ALA A 171 -18.87 18.59 8.35
C ALA A 171 -18.28 19.54 7.30
N ASP A 172 -17.24 20.30 7.69
CA ASP A 172 -16.55 21.30 6.85
C ASP A 172 -15.46 20.70 5.95
N LEU A 173 -15.16 19.39 6.09
CA LEU A 173 -14.14 18.74 5.28
C LEU A 173 -14.63 18.56 3.83
N PRO A 174 -13.86 18.97 2.80
CA PRO A 174 -14.18 18.72 1.41
C PRO A 174 -14.41 17.22 1.16
N ALA A 175 -15.31 16.90 0.21
CA ALA A 175 -15.68 15.51 -0.08
C ALA A 175 -14.46 14.63 -0.40
N GLY A 176 -13.52 15.12 -1.22
CA GLY A 176 -12.29 14.40 -1.55
C GLY A 176 -11.45 14.08 -0.33
N ARG A 177 -11.24 15.06 0.55
CA ARG A 177 -10.46 14.85 1.79
C ARG A 177 -11.16 13.91 2.77
N ARG A 178 -12.50 13.91 2.78
CA ARG A 178 -13.28 12.95 3.59
C ARG A 178 -13.13 11.53 3.07
N ILE A 179 -13.16 11.35 1.75
CA ILE A 179 -12.94 10.05 1.11
C ILE A 179 -11.52 9.57 1.40
N GLU A 180 -10.51 10.42 1.25
CA GLU A 180 -9.13 10.12 1.64
C GLU A 180 -9.04 9.63 3.09
N ALA A 181 -9.61 10.38 4.04
CA ALA A 181 -9.60 10.00 5.45
C ALA A 181 -10.26 8.64 5.69
N GLN A 182 -11.39 8.35 5.04
CA GLN A 182 -12.06 7.05 5.15
C GLN A 182 -11.26 5.91 4.52
N VAL A 183 -10.60 6.13 3.39
CA VAL A 183 -9.75 5.12 2.75
C VAL A 183 -8.56 4.80 3.65
N GLN A 184 -7.86 5.82 4.15
CA GLN A 184 -6.73 5.61 5.07
C GLN A 184 -7.18 4.94 6.37
N GLN A 185 -8.36 5.30 6.90
CA GLN A 185 -8.96 4.64 8.06
C GLN A 185 -9.17 3.15 7.81
N GLY A 186 -9.80 2.79 6.68
CA GLY A 186 -10.04 1.40 6.31
C GLY A 186 -8.74 0.60 6.17
N ILE A 187 -7.68 1.21 5.62
CA ILE A 187 -6.37 0.59 5.51
C ILE A 187 -5.76 0.32 6.90
N CYS A 188 -5.79 1.30 7.80
CA CYS A 188 -5.33 1.09 9.18
C CYS A 188 -6.11 -0.04 9.89
N GLN A 189 -7.40 -0.17 9.61
CA GLN A 189 -8.23 -1.25 10.15
C GLN A 189 -7.84 -2.63 9.56
N VAL A 190 -7.47 -2.72 8.27
CA VAL A 190 -6.93 -3.96 7.68
C VAL A 190 -5.65 -4.39 8.40
N GLU A 191 -4.72 -3.46 8.57
CA GLU A 191 -3.43 -3.73 9.23
C GLU A 191 -3.59 -4.09 10.72
N ALA A 192 -4.61 -3.54 11.37
CA ALA A 192 -5.00 -3.91 12.73
C ALA A 192 -5.74 -5.26 12.82
N GLY A 193 -5.98 -5.94 11.70
CA GLY A 193 -6.70 -7.21 11.63
C GLY A 193 -8.22 -7.10 11.76
N ARG A 194 -8.78 -5.89 11.69
CA ARG A 194 -10.23 -5.62 11.78
C ARG A 194 -10.86 -5.59 10.37
N THR A 195 -10.86 -6.75 9.70
CA THR A 195 -11.25 -6.85 8.30
C THR A 195 -12.70 -6.47 8.03
N ASP A 196 -13.64 -6.80 8.92
CA ASP A 196 -15.06 -6.46 8.75
C ASP A 196 -15.31 -4.95 8.86
N ASP A 197 -14.70 -4.30 9.86
CA ASP A 197 -14.75 -2.84 10.01
C ASP A 197 -14.11 -2.13 8.80
N ALA A 198 -12.98 -2.66 8.36
CA ALA A 198 -12.25 -2.15 7.21
C ALA A 198 -13.08 -2.22 5.93
N GLU A 199 -13.72 -3.36 5.65
CA GLU A 199 -14.59 -3.52 4.50
C GLU A 199 -15.74 -2.52 4.53
N ALA A 200 -16.42 -2.38 5.68
CA ALA A 200 -17.50 -1.42 5.85
C ALA A 200 -17.02 0.02 5.60
N THR A 201 -15.87 0.39 6.14
CA THR A 201 -15.29 1.74 5.98
C THR A 201 -14.89 2.01 4.53
N LEU A 202 -14.19 1.08 3.87
CA LEU A 202 -13.77 1.22 2.48
C LEU A 202 -14.96 1.26 1.52
N ARG A 203 -15.98 0.43 1.74
CA ARG A 203 -17.22 0.47 0.94
C ARG A 203 -17.98 1.79 1.12
N LYS A 204 -17.98 2.36 2.33
CA LYS A 204 -18.56 3.69 2.59
C LYS A 204 -17.80 4.79 1.81
N ALA A 205 -16.47 4.74 1.79
CA ALA A 205 -15.65 5.67 1.01
C ALA A 205 -15.95 5.55 -0.49
N LEU A 206 -16.03 4.33 -1.02
CA LEU A 206 -16.36 4.06 -2.43
C LEU A 206 -17.78 4.54 -2.79
N ALA A 207 -18.78 4.29 -1.93
CA ALA A 207 -20.13 4.78 -2.14
C ALA A 207 -20.19 6.31 -2.14
N ALA A 208 -19.42 6.97 -1.26
CA ALA A 208 -19.31 8.43 -1.26
C ALA A 208 -18.67 8.94 -2.57
N TYR A 209 -17.62 8.28 -3.05
CA TYR A 209 -16.99 8.60 -4.34
C TYR A 209 -17.96 8.42 -5.51
N ASP A 210 -18.70 7.32 -5.54
CA ASP A 210 -19.66 7.04 -6.62
C ASP A 210 -20.81 8.04 -6.67
N ALA A 211 -21.18 8.62 -5.53
CA ALA A 211 -22.22 9.63 -5.40
C ALA A 211 -21.78 11.04 -5.79
N LEU A 212 -20.48 11.28 -6.04
CA LEU A 212 -20.00 12.61 -6.44
C LEU A 212 -20.51 13.00 -7.83
N PRO A 213 -21.00 14.23 -8.00
CA PRO A 213 -21.39 14.76 -9.31
C PRO A 213 -20.21 14.88 -10.26
N ASP A 214 -19.07 15.30 -9.75
CA ASP A 214 -17.79 15.38 -10.47
C ASP A 214 -16.72 14.56 -9.72
N LYS A 215 -16.27 13.51 -10.37
CA LYS A 215 -15.23 12.63 -9.82
C LYS A 215 -13.83 13.23 -9.88
N ALA A 216 -13.63 14.30 -10.66
CA ALA A 216 -12.36 15.03 -10.71
C ALA A 216 -12.04 15.78 -9.41
N GLU A 217 -13.02 15.93 -8.50
CA GLU A 217 -12.77 16.47 -7.14
C GLU A 217 -11.95 15.53 -6.25
N VAL A 218 -11.79 14.26 -6.65
CA VAL A 218 -11.05 13.24 -5.90
C VAL A 218 -9.97 12.65 -6.80
N GLU A 219 -8.74 12.63 -6.30
CA GLU A 219 -7.65 11.96 -6.98
C GLU A 219 -7.99 10.48 -7.18
N ASP A 220 -7.79 9.96 -8.38
CA ASP A 220 -8.02 8.56 -8.76
C ASP A 220 -7.22 7.55 -7.91
N TYR A 221 -6.20 8.03 -7.22
CA TYR A 221 -5.38 7.27 -6.27
C TYR A 221 -6.24 6.65 -5.16
N PHE A 222 -7.11 7.42 -4.51
CA PHE A 222 -7.87 6.95 -3.35
C PHE A 222 -8.95 5.91 -3.69
N PRO A 223 -9.81 6.09 -4.72
CA PRO A 223 -10.78 5.06 -5.07
C PRO A 223 -10.10 3.79 -5.62
N ALA A 224 -8.97 3.92 -6.34
CA ALA A 224 -8.20 2.76 -6.78
C ALA A 224 -7.61 2.00 -5.59
N GLN A 225 -7.05 2.71 -4.62
CA GLN A 225 -6.53 2.17 -3.37
C GLN A 225 -7.64 1.46 -2.56
N ALA A 226 -8.80 2.10 -2.42
CA ALA A 226 -9.92 1.50 -1.69
C ALA A 226 -10.37 0.18 -2.31
N HIS A 227 -10.53 0.13 -3.64
CA HIS A 227 -10.83 -1.13 -4.33
C HIS A 227 -9.75 -2.18 -4.13
N PHE A 228 -8.48 -1.78 -4.20
CA PHE A 228 -7.35 -2.68 -3.96
C PHE A 228 -7.43 -3.31 -2.56
N PHE A 229 -7.65 -2.50 -1.51
CA PHE A 229 -7.70 -3.00 -0.14
C PHE A 229 -8.95 -3.84 0.17
N VAL A 230 -10.08 -3.57 -0.46
CA VAL A 230 -11.21 -4.53 -0.39
C VAL A 230 -10.82 -5.86 -1.03
N GLY A 231 -10.07 -5.85 -2.14
CA GLY A 231 -9.49 -7.06 -2.72
C GLY A 231 -8.55 -7.80 -1.76
N GLU A 232 -7.69 -7.05 -1.03
CA GLU A 232 -6.80 -7.61 0.00
C GLU A 232 -7.57 -8.27 1.15
N ILE A 233 -8.69 -7.71 1.59
CA ILE A 233 -9.55 -8.34 2.61
C ILE A 233 -10.03 -9.71 2.14
N TYR A 234 -10.56 -9.80 0.90
CA TYR A 234 -10.98 -11.09 0.35
C TYR A 234 -9.83 -12.06 0.12
N ARG A 235 -8.63 -11.55 -0.23
CA ARG A 235 -7.41 -12.35 -0.31
C ARG A 235 -7.02 -12.93 1.06
N LEU A 236 -7.08 -12.13 2.12
CA LEU A 236 -6.81 -12.60 3.49
C LEU A 236 -7.79 -13.70 3.91
N HIS A 237 -9.09 -13.53 3.62
CA HIS A 237 -10.09 -14.56 3.89
C HIS A 237 -9.83 -15.82 3.05
N TYR A 238 -9.45 -15.68 1.78
CA TYR A 238 -9.05 -16.77 0.91
C TYR A 238 -7.86 -17.56 1.47
N GLU A 239 -6.84 -16.89 1.96
CA GLU A 239 -5.65 -17.52 2.55
C GLU A 239 -5.95 -18.24 3.87
N ALA A 240 -6.93 -17.75 4.63
CA ALA A 240 -7.35 -18.36 5.89
C ALA A 240 -8.08 -19.69 5.70
N VAL A 241 -8.67 -19.95 4.52
CA VAL A 241 -9.35 -21.22 4.22
C VAL A 241 -8.31 -22.33 4.07
N LYS A 242 -8.37 -23.35 4.95
CA LYS A 242 -7.51 -24.53 4.91
C LYS A 242 -8.24 -25.72 4.30
N LEU A 243 -7.54 -26.46 3.45
CA LEU A 243 -8.03 -27.73 2.90
C LEU A 243 -7.58 -28.85 3.82
N GLU A 244 -8.49 -29.48 4.55
CA GLU A 244 -8.18 -30.49 5.56
C GLU A 244 -8.82 -31.85 5.21
N ALA A 245 -8.00 -32.93 5.13
CA ALA A 245 -8.47 -34.28 4.86
C ALA A 245 -9.49 -34.79 5.90
N SER A 246 -9.41 -34.31 7.14
CA SER A 246 -10.32 -34.67 8.23
C SER A 246 -11.79 -34.36 7.95
N ARG A 247 -12.07 -33.49 6.97
CA ARG A 247 -13.42 -33.11 6.56
C ARG A 247 -14.04 -34.06 5.53
N GLY A 248 -13.29 -35.08 5.06
CA GLY A 248 -13.73 -35.97 4.00
C GLY A 248 -13.84 -35.29 2.63
N SER A 249 -14.18 -36.06 1.60
CA SER A 249 -14.27 -35.58 0.21
C SER A 249 -15.27 -34.42 0.03
N ASP A 250 -16.46 -34.51 0.66
CA ASP A 250 -17.50 -33.48 0.56
C ASP A 250 -17.06 -32.18 1.25
N GLY A 251 -16.42 -32.28 2.42
CA GLY A 251 -15.86 -31.12 3.14
C GLY A 251 -14.76 -30.43 2.37
N LEU A 252 -13.83 -31.18 1.80
CA LEU A 252 -12.79 -30.65 0.92
C LEU A 252 -13.37 -29.92 -0.30
N ALA A 253 -14.40 -30.48 -0.94
CA ALA A 253 -15.06 -29.85 -2.07
C ALA A 253 -15.75 -28.53 -1.67
N GLN A 254 -16.41 -28.50 -0.51
CA GLN A 254 -17.02 -27.26 0.02
C GLN A 254 -15.97 -26.17 0.30
N ASP A 255 -14.86 -26.52 0.97
CA ASP A 255 -13.78 -25.58 1.26
C ASP A 255 -13.13 -25.04 0.00
N LEU A 256 -12.93 -25.89 -1.01
CA LEU A 256 -12.40 -25.47 -2.30
C LEU A 256 -13.33 -24.52 -3.04
N ASN A 257 -14.65 -24.83 -3.05
CA ASN A 257 -15.65 -23.94 -3.63
C ASN A 257 -15.68 -22.58 -2.93
N TYR A 258 -15.69 -22.55 -1.61
CA TYR A 258 -15.66 -21.33 -0.83
C TYR A 258 -14.36 -20.53 -1.09
N LYS A 259 -13.23 -21.22 -1.16
CA LYS A 259 -11.94 -20.62 -1.52
C LYS A 259 -11.97 -19.99 -2.92
N ALA A 260 -12.61 -20.67 -3.89
CA ALA A 260 -12.78 -20.14 -5.24
C ALA A 260 -13.70 -18.91 -5.28
N GLU A 261 -14.76 -18.85 -4.50
CA GLU A 261 -15.64 -17.67 -4.37
C GLU A 261 -14.89 -16.47 -3.81
N LEU A 262 -14.07 -16.68 -2.77
CA LEU A 262 -13.23 -15.63 -2.19
C LEU A 262 -12.19 -15.11 -3.18
N LEU A 263 -11.55 -16.01 -3.95
CA LEU A 263 -10.62 -15.62 -5.03
C LEU A 263 -11.32 -14.75 -6.07
N LEU A 264 -12.50 -15.15 -6.54
CA LEU A 264 -13.26 -14.39 -7.54
C LEU A 264 -13.69 -13.02 -6.99
N SER A 265 -14.03 -12.95 -5.71
CA SER A 265 -14.36 -11.69 -5.03
C SER A 265 -13.15 -10.77 -4.97
N ALA A 266 -11.98 -11.27 -4.54
CA ALA A 266 -10.73 -10.53 -4.53
C ALA A 266 -10.37 -10.02 -5.93
N GLN A 267 -10.39 -10.90 -6.93
CA GLN A 267 -10.13 -10.56 -8.33
C GLN A 267 -11.09 -9.47 -8.83
N GLY A 268 -12.38 -9.58 -8.49
CA GLY A 268 -13.39 -8.60 -8.87
C GLY A 268 -13.05 -7.20 -8.37
N HIS A 269 -12.56 -7.08 -7.14
CA HIS A 269 -12.14 -5.81 -6.55
C HIS A 269 -10.82 -5.29 -7.14
N TYR A 270 -9.83 -6.13 -7.38
CA TYR A 270 -8.60 -5.73 -8.08
C TYR A 270 -8.89 -5.23 -9.51
N LEU A 271 -9.82 -5.88 -10.23
CA LEU A 271 -10.22 -5.40 -11.56
C LEU A 271 -10.93 -4.03 -11.49
N ARG A 272 -11.67 -3.74 -10.42
CA ARG A 272 -12.23 -2.38 -10.21
C ARG A 272 -11.12 -1.37 -9.93
N SER A 273 -10.12 -1.71 -9.13
CA SER A 273 -8.94 -0.88 -8.91
C SER A 273 -8.24 -0.52 -10.23
N ILE A 274 -8.03 -1.50 -11.12
CA ILE A 274 -7.45 -1.28 -12.45
C ILE A 274 -8.32 -0.32 -13.29
N ARG A 275 -9.65 -0.47 -13.26
CA ARG A 275 -10.58 0.37 -14.03
C ARG A 275 -10.59 1.84 -13.62
N VAL A 276 -10.24 2.16 -12.39
CA VAL A 276 -10.12 3.56 -11.94
C VAL A 276 -9.06 4.28 -12.76
N GLY A 277 -7.97 3.61 -13.17
CA GLY A 277 -6.96 4.16 -14.07
C GLY A 277 -5.68 4.65 -13.38
N ASN A 278 -5.58 4.59 -12.06
CA ASN A 278 -4.34 4.93 -11.37
C ASN A 278 -3.25 3.89 -11.65
N GLY A 279 -2.15 4.33 -12.28
CA GLY A 279 -1.09 3.42 -12.76
C GLY A 279 -0.41 2.60 -11.66
N TYR A 280 -0.20 3.18 -10.48
CA TYR A 280 0.39 2.49 -9.35
C TYR A 280 -0.50 1.36 -8.85
N TRP A 281 -1.78 1.66 -8.56
CA TRP A 281 -2.74 0.68 -8.07
C TRP A 281 -3.16 -0.33 -9.12
N ALA A 282 -3.20 0.07 -10.40
CA ALA A 282 -3.44 -0.87 -11.50
C ALA A 282 -2.35 -1.94 -11.60
N THR A 283 -1.08 -1.52 -11.47
CA THR A 283 0.06 -2.45 -11.47
C THR A 283 0.05 -3.35 -10.24
N ALA A 284 -0.25 -2.78 -9.06
CA ALA A 284 -0.39 -3.55 -7.82
C ALA A 284 -1.50 -4.60 -7.92
N ALA A 285 -2.68 -4.20 -8.41
CA ALA A 285 -3.82 -5.09 -8.57
C ALA A 285 -3.58 -6.21 -9.58
N GLY A 286 -2.93 -5.90 -10.71
CA GLY A 286 -2.52 -6.90 -11.70
C GLY A 286 -1.56 -7.94 -11.12
N SER A 287 -0.56 -7.48 -10.35
CA SER A 287 0.36 -8.35 -9.62
C SER A 287 -0.39 -9.30 -8.67
N GLN A 288 -1.34 -8.77 -7.89
CA GLN A 288 -2.10 -9.58 -6.93
C GLN A 288 -3.05 -10.58 -7.61
N ILE A 289 -3.65 -10.25 -8.75
CA ILE A 289 -4.46 -11.22 -9.51
C ILE A 289 -3.60 -12.38 -9.99
N GLY A 290 -2.39 -12.11 -10.49
CA GLY A 290 -1.45 -13.17 -10.88
C GLY A 290 -1.08 -14.06 -9.69
N ALA A 291 -0.77 -13.44 -8.54
CA ALA A 291 -0.43 -14.14 -7.31
C ALA A 291 -1.59 -15.03 -6.77
N LEU A 292 -2.84 -14.61 -6.92
CA LEU A 292 -4.00 -15.43 -6.55
C LEU A 292 -4.05 -16.76 -7.31
N TYR A 293 -3.79 -16.74 -8.62
CA TYR A 293 -3.81 -17.97 -9.42
C TYR A 293 -2.59 -18.85 -9.17
N GLU A 294 -1.42 -18.26 -8.96
CA GLU A 294 -0.21 -18.95 -8.53
C GLU A 294 -0.44 -19.66 -7.20
N ASN A 295 -0.96 -18.95 -6.20
CA ASN A 295 -1.23 -19.49 -4.88
C ASN A 295 -2.33 -20.57 -4.90
N LEU A 296 -3.38 -20.41 -5.72
CA LEU A 296 -4.39 -21.45 -5.87
C LEU A 296 -3.79 -22.73 -6.44
N TYR A 297 -2.91 -22.62 -7.45
CA TYR A 297 -2.19 -23.78 -7.97
C TYR A 297 -1.38 -24.47 -6.86
N GLU A 298 -0.58 -23.73 -6.11
CA GLU A 298 0.23 -24.28 -5.01
C GLU A 298 -0.63 -24.96 -3.94
N HIS A 299 -1.75 -24.35 -3.55
CA HIS A 299 -2.67 -24.92 -2.57
C HIS A 299 -3.32 -26.21 -3.08
N MET A 300 -3.67 -26.28 -4.36
CA MET A 300 -4.27 -27.47 -4.95
C MET A 300 -3.25 -28.61 -5.12
N VAL A 301 -2.03 -28.31 -5.57
CA VAL A 301 -0.96 -29.34 -5.66
C VAL A 301 -0.66 -29.94 -4.30
N ASN A 302 -0.67 -29.12 -3.24
CA ASN A 302 -0.37 -29.53 -1.88
C ASN A 302 -1.62 -29.94 -1.07
N SER A 303 -2.81 -29.99 -1.72
CA SER A 303 -4.02 -30.38 -1.03
C SER A 303 -3.94 -31.88 -0.64
N PRO A 304 -4.55 -32.26 0.51
CA PRO A 304 -4.62 -33.66 0.88
C PRO A 304 -5.43 -34.45 -0.15
N THR A 305 -5.01 -35.67 -0.42
CA THR A 305 -5.81 -36.61 -1.22
C THR A 305 -7.03 -37.07 -0.44
N PRO A 306 -8.16 -37.36 -1.11
CA PRO A 306 -9.33 -37.94 -0.46
C PRO A 306 -8.95 -39.17 0.36
N PRO A 307 -9.42 -39.30 1.63
CA PRO A 307 -9.00 -40.36 2.53
C PRO A 307 -9.51 -41.75 2.13
N GLU A 308 -10.44 -41.81 1.22
CA GLU A 308 -11.04 -43.04 0.71
C GLU A 308 -10.13 -43.76 -0.33
N LEU A 309 -9.15 -43.03 -0.90
CA LEU A 309 -8.26 -43.54 -1.94
C LEU A 309 -7.12 -44.39 -1.34
N ASN A 310 -6.82 -45.53 -1.96
CA ASN A 310 -5.60 -46.25 -1.66
C ASN A 310 -4.36 -45.52 -2.26
N ALA A 311 -3.16 -46.03 -2.00
CA ALA A 311 -1.90 -45.37 -2.40
C ALA A 311 -1.77 -45.18 -3.93
N GLU A 312 -2.19 -46.18 -4.71
CA GLU A 312 -2.13 -46.18 -6.18
C GLU A 312 -3.16 -45.20 -6.76
N GLU A 313 -4.42 -45.25 -6.28
CA GLU A 313 -5.47 -44.33 -6.64
C GLU A 313 -5.13 -42.88 -6.27
N ALA A 314 -4.50 -42.67 -5.10
CA ALA A 314 -4.04 -41.35 -4.66
C ALA A 314 -2.97 -40.77 -5.59
N GLU A 315 -2.06 -41.61 -6.13
CA GLU A 315 -1.08 -41.12 -7.08
C GLU A 315 -1.68 -40.75 -8.42
N VAL A 316 -2.59 -41.57 -8.95
CA VAL A 316 -3.35 -41.25 -10.17
C VAL A 316 -4.18 -39.96 -9.97
N TYR A 317 -4.82 -39.83 -8.81
CA TYR A 317 -5.56 -38.60 -8.47
C TYR A 317 -4.67 -37.37 -8.51
N ARG A 318 -3.47 -37.41 -7.89
CA ARG A 318 -2.53 -36.29 -7.89
C ARG A 318 -2.07 -35.90 -9.30
N GLN A 319 -1.79 -36.89 -10.14
CA GLN A 319 -1.38 -36.67 -11.55
C GLN A 319 -2.49 -36.01 -12.35
N GLU A 320 -3.72 -36.52 -12.26
CA GLU A 320 -4.88 -35.95 -12.95
C GLU A 320 -5.23 -34.55 -12.42
N LEU A 321 -5.09 -34.32 -11.11
CA LEU A 321 -5.27 -33.01 -10.52
C LEU A 321 -4.28 -32.01 -11.09
N ARG A 322 -2.98 -32.33 -11.12
CA ARG A 322 -1.92 -31.46 -11.70
C ARG A 322 -2.24 -31.08 -13.12
N LYS A 323 -2.62 -32.03 -13.98
CA LYS A 323 -3.00 -31.75 -15.37
C LYS A 323 -4.17 -30.76 -15.46
N LYS A 324 -5.21 -30.93 -14.63
CA LYS A 324 -6.37 -30.05 -14.61
C LYS A 324 -6.06 -28.62 -14.12
N ILE A 325 -5.19 -28.48 -13.13
CA ILE A 325 -4.90 -27.17 -12.52
C ILE A 325 -3.78 -26.39 -13.24
N ARG A 326 -3.05 -27.02 -14.16
CA ARG A 326 -1.99 -26.35 -14.97
C ARG A 326 -2.48 -25.08 -15.65
N VAL A 327 -3.76 -25.01 -16.00
CA VAL A 327 -4.40 -23.81 -16.54
C VAL A 327 -4.28 -22.60 -15.62
N LEU A 328 -4.14 -22.79 -14.31
CA LEU A 328 -3.96 -21.71 -13.33
C LEU A 328 -2.60 -21.04 -13.51
N LEU A 329 -1.52 -21.84 -13.73
CA LEU A 329 -0.19 -21.28 -14.04
C LEU A 329 -0.21 -20.47 -15.34
N THR A 330 -0.88 -20.98 -16.38
CA THR A 330 -1.03 -20.27 -17.66
C THR A 330 -1.78 -18.94 -17.45
N LYS A 331 -2.85 -18.93 -16.64
CA LYS A 331 -3.57 -17.70 -16.31
C LYS A 331 -2.70 -16.73 -15.54
N SER A 332 -1.94 -17.20 -14.55
CA SER A 332 -1.01 -16.37 -13.79
C SER A 332 0.04 -15.72 -14.69
N ILE A 333 0.69 -16.50 -15.58
CA ILE A 333 1.67 -16.01 -16.56
C ILE A 333 1.06 -14.89 -17.42
N ASN A 334 -0.10 -15.14 -18.04
CA ASN A 334 -0.75 -14.17 -18.91
C ASN A 334 -1.07 -12.85 -18.18
N ILE A 335 -1.46 -12.93 -16.91
CA ILE A 335 -1.77 -11.75 -16.10
C ILE A 335 -0.50 -10.99 -15.75
N TYR A 336 0.55 -11.68 -15.33
CA TYR A 336 1.83 -11.05 -15.04
C TYR A 336 2.44 -10.37 -16.26
N GLU A 337 2.44 -11.02 -17.43
CA GLU A 337 2.94 -10.44 -18.68
C GLU A 337 2.17 -9.16 -19.03
N ARG A 338 0.83 -9.20 -19.03
CA ARG A 338 0.00 -7.99 -19.28
C ARG A 338 0.23 -6.88 -18.26
N THR A 339 0.49 -7.23 -17.00
CA THR A 339 0.77 -6.26 -15.95
C THR A 339 2.11 -5.58 -16.20
N LEU A 340 3.14 -6.33 -16.58
CA LEU A 340 4.45 -5.78 -16.93
C LEU A 340 4.40 -4.92 -18.19
N GLU A 341 3.70 -5.36 -19.24
CA GLU A 341 3.47 -4.55 -20.45
C GLU A 341 2.74 -3.24 -20.15
N ALA A 342 1.74 -3.27 -19.26
CA ALA A 342 1.04 -2.07 -18.83
C ALA A 342 1.96 -1.15 -18.03
N ALA A 343 2.76 -1.69 -17.10
CA ALA A 343 3.72 -0.95 -16.32
C ALA A 343 4.77 -0.24 -17.20
N GLU A 344 5.28 -0.93 -18.22
CA GLU A 344 6.24 -0.38 -19.17
C GLU A 344 5.62 0.78 -19.97
N ARG A 345 4.39 0.63 -20.49
CA ARG A 345 3.71 1.68 -21.24
C ARG A 345 3.50 2.97 -20.45
N ILE A 346 3.28 2.87 -19.16
CA ILE A 346 3.06 4.05 -18.29
C ILE A 346 4.33 4.50 -17.57
N GLY A 347 5.48 3.85 -17.83
CA GLY A 347 6.76 4.15 -17.17
C GLY A 347 6.76 3.87 -15.67
N SER A 348 5.90 2.97 -15.18
CA SER A 348 5.79 2.63 -13.76
C SER A 348 7.00 1.82 -13.31
N GLN A 349 7.67 2.32 -12.27
CA GLN A 349 8.74 1.61 -11.56
C GLN A 349 8.33 1.50 -10.10
N SER A 350 7.90 0.33 -9.69
CA SER A 350 7.47 0.09 -8.32
C SER A 350 7.91 -1.29 -7.87
N ALA A 351 7.94 -1.50 -6.55
CA ALA A 351 8.22 -2.84 -5.98
C ALA A 351 7.24 -3.92 -6.48
N PHE A 352 6.05 -3.52 -6.95
CA PHE A 352 5.10 -4.45 -7.58
C PHE A 352 5.60 -4.94 -8.93
N VAL A 353 6.17 -4.06 -9.74
CA VAL A 353 6.76 -4.43 -11.05
C VAL A 353 7.89 -5.43 -10.85
N ASP A 354 8.79 -5.17 -9.92
CA ASP A 354 9.93 -6.07 -9.65
C ASP A 354 9.47 -7.43 -9.14
N ARG A 355 8.50 -7.45 -8.23
CA ARG A 355 7.90 -8.70 -7.74
C ARG A 355 7.18 -9.44 -8.86
N THR A 356 6.38 -8.75 -9.69
CA THR A 356 5.68 -9.38 -10.82
C THR A 356 6.66 -10.07 -11.76
N ARG A 357 7.82 -9.45 -12.01
CA ARG A 357 8.88 -10.03 -12.85
C ARG A 357 9.46 -11.31 -12.21
N GLN A 358 9.75 -11.27 -10.90
CA GLN A 358 10.26 -12.43 -10.16
C GLN A 358 9.22 -13.58 -10.14
N SER A 359 7.96 -13.27 -9.86
CA SER A 359 6.88 -14.24 -9.85
C SER A 359 6.64 -14.84 -11.25
N LEU A 360 6.73 -14.05 -12.31
CA LEU A 360 6.60 -14.54 -13.69
C LEU A 360 7.65 -15.60 -14.01
N GLU A 361 8.92 -15.36 -13.68
CA GLU A 361 10.00 -16.34 -13.90
C GLU A 361 9.78 -17.61 -13.07
N LYS A 362 9.35 -17.47 -11.82
CA LYS A 362 9.01 -18.60 -10.95
C LYS A 362 7.89 -19.46 -11.58
N VAL A 363 6.80 -18.83 -11.99
CA VAL A 363 5.63 -19.57 -12.52
C VAL A 363 5.94 -20.22 -13.87
N LYS A 364 6.76 -19.59 -14.73
CA LYS A 364 7.26 -20.20 -15.96
C LYS A 364 8.10 -21.46 -15.66
N SER A 365 8.98 -21.40 -14.67
CA SER A 365 9.78 -22.54 -14.25
C SER A 365 8.91 -23.69 -13.69
N LEU A 366 7.87 -23.35 -12.91
CA LEU A 366 6.91 -24.35 -12.41
C LEU A 366 6.14 -25.02 -13.55
N LEU A 367 5.71 -24.24 -14.56
CA LEU A 367 4.99 -24.80 -15.72
C LEU A 367 5.85 -25.75 -16.54
N LEU A 368 7.15 -25.46 -16.71
CA LEU A 368 8.10 -26.34 -17.38
C LEU A 368 8.34 -27.63 -16.60
N ALA A 369 8.62 -27.53 -15.29
CA ALA A 369 8.83 -28.70 -14.44
C ALA A 369 7.59 -29.62 -14.39
N ASP A 370 6.38 -29.04 -14.43
CA ASP A 370 5.13 -29.81 -14.46
C ASP A 370 4.91 -30.51 -15.82
N ALA A 371 5.43 -29.95 -16.91
CA ALA A 371 5.39 -30.55 -18.24
C ALA A 371 6.40 -31.72 -18.37
N ASP A 372 7.60 -31.57 -17.80
CA ASP A 372 8.64 -32.64 -17.81
C ASP A 372 8.19 -33.85 -17.00
N ALA A 373 7.54 -33.64 -15.85
CA ALA A 373 6.98 -34.71 -15.03
C ALA A 373 5.91 -35.55 -15.77
N ASP A 374 5.14 -34.92 -16.68
CA ASP A 374 4.17 -35.66 -17.52
C ASP A 374 4.85 -36.53 -18.58
N THR A 375 5.98 -36.09 -19.13
CA THR A 375 6.72 -36.86 -20.15
C THR A 375 7.40 -38.08 -19.52
N GLU A 376 7.97 -37.96 -18.33
CA GLU A 376 8.59 -39.07 -17.61
C GLU A 376 7.54 -40.12 -17.16
N SER A 377 6.35 -39.69 -16.75
CA SER A 377 5.26 -40.62 -16.37
C SER A 377 4.56 -41.30 -17.56
N GLY A 378 4.67 -40.72 -18.78
CA GLY A 378 4.14 -41.29 -20.01
C GLY A 378 5.00 -42.36 -20.67
N GLU A 379 6.27 -42.51 -20.29
CA GLU A 379 7.19 -43.51 -20.84
C GLU A 379 7.18 -44.87 -20.10
N VAL A 380 6.36 -45.05 -19.09
CA VAL A 380 6.11 -46.39 -18.52
C VAL A 380 5.24 -47.15 -19.51
N SER A 381 5.88 -47.68 -20.55
CA SER A 381 5.26 -48.58 -21.53
C SER A 381 4.79 -49.85 -20.81
N VAL A 382 3.47 -50.03 -20.83
CA VAL A 382 2.86 -51.32 -20.47
C VAL A 382 3.40 -52.35 -21.44
N PRO A 383 4.10 -53.44 -20.97
CA PRO A 383 4.52 -54.50 -21.85
C PRO A 383 3.25 -55.17 -22.40
N MET A 384 3.05 -55.10 -23.71
CA MET A 384 2.02 -55.84 -24.37
C MET A 384 2.22 -57.36 -24.08
N PRO A 385 1.17 -58.08 -23.67
CA PRO A 385 1.30 -59.53 -23.50
C PRO A 385 1.64 -60.16 -24.85
N ALA A 386 2.67 -60.97 -24.85
CA ALA A 386 3.17 -61.69 -26.01
C ALA A 386 2.02 -62.48 -26.65
N SER A 387 1.72 -62.14 -27.89
CA SER A 387 0.82 -62.91 -28.74
C SER A 387 1.36 -64.36 -28.87
N SER A 388 0.67 -65.31 -28.25
CA SER A 388 0.90 -66.71 -28.49
C SER A 388 0.46 -67.07 -29.92
N ALA A 389 1.43 -67.00 -30.84
CA ALA A 389 1.29 -67.57 -32.16
C ALA A 389 1.46 -69.09 -32.05
N GLY A 390 0.49 -69.85 -32.54
CA GLY A 390 0.74 -71.16 -33.10
C GLY A 390 0.13 -72.33 -32.42
N ALA A 391 -0.98 -72.79 -32.91
CA ALA A 391 -1.20 -74.22 -33.09
C ALA A 391 -2.05 -74.44 -34.32
N LYS A 392 -1.38 -74.83 -35.42
CA LYS A 392 -2.02 -75.58 -36.51
C LYS A 392 -2.45 -76.92 -35.98
N HIS A 393 -3.67 -77.39 -36.32
CA HIS A 393 -3.88 -78.72 -36.88
C HIS A 393 -5.37 -78.90 -37.31
N ARG A 394 -5.45 -79.26 -38.62
CA ARG A 394 -6.40 -80.15 -39.35
C ARG A 394 -7.88 -79.84 -39.33
#